data_c7d2eb72e3f91dd81ba13e6a1eb839cf
#
_entry.id   c7d2eb72e3f91dd81ba13e6a1eb839cf
#
_cell.length_a   1.000
_cell.length_b   1.000
_cell.length_c   1.000
_cell.angle_alpha   90.00
_cell.angle_beta   90.00
_cell.angle_gamma   90.00
#
_symmetry.space_group_name_H-M   'P 1'
#
loop_
_entity.id
_entity.type
_entity.pdbx_description
1 polymer ?
#
loop_
_entity_poly.entity_id
_entity_poly.type
_entity_poly.pdbx_seq_one_letter_code
_entity_poly.pdbx_strand_id
1 'polypeptide(L)'
;SDWNPEHVSIGGIPSYDGYFRKQWLMPRDEYFKLHNLDPKRKLISYASSFVHFAPNFPNIEALAKLVSSDSLAESSQLLIRLHPSHFQDKPKIFADERAQVFELEKKYPNVHVVQPVALGGSLGYYGGEDMDEKSSMMAYSDVVVTVYSTMLVETAVHDTPMIAATIDVPGGWNKPKKFSLSLKEIGDWPTHQRFRWAKAGRVASNEVELRDALNMYLK
;
A
#
# COMPACT_ATOMS: atom_id res chain seq x y z
N SER A 1 12.07 29.11 -12.11
CA SER A 1 12.04 28.01 -13.09
C SER A 1 12.00 28.64 -14.47
N ASP A 2 12.82 28.15 -15.38
CA ASP A 2 13.00 28.73 -16.73
C ASP A 2 11.95 28.19 -17.73
N TRP A 3 10.82 27.70 -17.22
CA TRP A 3 9.73 27.18 -18.06
C TRP A 3 8.83 28.30 -18.53
N ASN A 4 8.70 28.47 -19.85
CA ASN A 4 7.70 29.36 -20.41
C ASN A 4 6.31 28.68 -20.31
N PRO A 5 5.34 29.27 -19.58
CA PRO A 5 4.00 28.68 -19.42
C PRO A 5 3.27 28.42 -20.75
N GLU A 6 3.57 29.21 -21.78
CA GLU A 6 2.97 29.03 -23.11
C GLU A 6 3.38 27.72 -23.80
N HIS A 7 4.49 27.12 -23.37
CA HIS A 7 4.98 25.84 -23.90
C HIS A 7 4.55 24.65 -23.02
N VAL A 8 3.70 24.86 -22.01
CA VAL A 8 3.24 23.83 -21.10
C VAL A 8 1.81 23.47 -21.42
N SER A 9 1.58 22.21 -21.77
CA SER A 9 0.24 21.65 -21.96
C SER A 9 -0.08 20.66 -20.85
N ILE A 10 -1.29 20.76 -20.29
CA ILE A 10 -1.78 19.81 -19.29
C ILE A 10 -2.39 18.62 -20.02
N GLY A 11 -1.64 17.51 -20.11
CA GLY A 11 -2.05 16.29 -20.81
C GLY A 11 -2.69 15.20 -19.94
N GLY A 12 -2.76 15.43 -18.63
CA GLY A 12 -3.19 14.38 -17.68
C GLY A 12 -2.12 13.31 -17.45
N ILE A 13 -2.56 12.14 -16.98
CA ILE A 13 -1.70 10.98 -16.72
C ILE A 13 -2.20 9.79 -17.56
N PRO A 14 -1.65 9.59 -18.78
CA PRO A 14 -2.15 8.54 -19.69
C PRO A 14 -2.13 7.13 -19.11
N SER A 15 -1.19 6.84 -18.20
CA SER A 15 -1.12 5.55 -17.51
C SER A 15 -2.34 5.24 -16.62
N TYR A 16 -3.19 6.22 -16.34
CA TYR A 16 -4.41 6.01 -15.55
C TYR A 16 -5.62 5.65 -16.42
N ASP A 17 -5.55 5.85 -17.71
CA ASP A 17 -6.67 5.56 -18.63
C ASP A 17 -7.15 4.11 -18.53
N GLY A 18 -6.24 3.17 -18.36
CA GLY A 18 -6.56 1.75 -18.20
C GLY A 18 -7.38 1.43 -16.96
N TYR A 19 -7.15 2.15 -15.85
CA TYR A 19 -7.96 2.02 -14.64
C TYR A 19 -9.41 2.48 -14.90
N PHE A 20 -9.61 3.64 -15.49
CA PHE A 20 -10.95 4.16 -15.81
C PHE A 20 -11.70 3.26 -16.80
N ARG A 21 -11.00 2.65 -17.74
CA ARG A 21 -11.58 1.69 -18.70
C ARG A 21 -11.76 0.30 -18.13
N LYS A 22 -11.31 0.04 -16.87
CA LYS A 22 -11.33 -1.28 -16.21
C LYS A 22 -10.64 -2.38 -17.02
N GLN A 23 -9.64 -2.02 -17.84
CA GLN A 23 -8.98 -2.99 -18.72
C GLN A 23 -8.00 -3.91 -17.97
N TRP A 24 -7.64 -3.57 -16.74
CA TRP A 24 -6.69 -4.31 -15.92
C TRP A 24 -7.37 -4.93 -14.68
N LEU A 25 -8.55 -5.50 -14.86
CA LEU A 25 -9.23 -6.20 -13.77
C LEU A 25 -9.26 -7.70 -14.05
N MET A 26 -8.69 -8.48 -13.14
CA MET A 26 -8.89 -9.92 -13.07
C MET A 26 -10.34 -10.23 -12.63
N PRO A 27 -10.92 -11.36 -13.02
CA PRO A 27 -12.12 -11.88 -12.35
C PRO A 27 -11.86 -11.99 -10.83
N ARG A 28 -12.83 -11.54 -10.02
CA ARG A 28 -12.65 -11.47 -8.57
C ARG A 28 -12.28 -12.84 -7.94
N ASP A 29 -12.92 -13.89 -8.39
CA ASP A 29 -12.69 -15.23 -7.85
C ASP A 29 -11.28 -15.76 -8.19
N GLU A 30 -10.78 -15.43 -9.39
CA GLU A 30 -9.40 -15.75 -9.79
C GLU A 30 -8.40 -14.98 -8.96
N TYR A 31 -8.66 -13.67 -8.72
CA TYR A 31 -7.82 -12.83 -7.88
C TYR A 31 -7.74 -13.36 -6.44
N PHE A 32 -8.90 -13.70 -5.84
CA PHE A 32 -8.95 -14.25 -4.48
C PHE A 32 -8.24 -15.61 -4.38
N LYS A 33 -8.41 -16.46 -5.38
CA LYS A 33 -7.70 -17.75 -5.47
C LYS A 33 -6.18 -17.56 -5.62
N LEU A 34 -5.75 -16.60 -6.46
CA LEU A 34 -4.32 -16.30 -6.69
C LEU A 34 -3.59 -16.00 -5.38
N HIS A 35 -4.23 -15.24 -4.49
CA HIS A 35 -3.65 -14.81 -3.23
C HIS A 35 -4.12 -15.62 -2.00
N ASN A 36 -4.83 -16.74 -2.23
CA ASN A 36 -5.37 -17.60 -1.16
C ASN A 36 -6.24 -16.83 -0.15
N LEU A 37 -7.07 -15.91 -0.64
CA LEU A 37 -7.94 -15.07 0.17
C LEU A 37 -9.28 -15.75 0.44
N ASP A 38 -9.82 -15.56 1.65
CA ASP A 38 -11.16 -15.98 2.01
C ASP A 38 -12.20 -14.98 1.50
N PRO A 39 -13.12 -15.36 0.58
CA PRO A 39 -14.12 -14.44 0.04
C PRO A 39 -15.16 -13.95 1.06
N LYS A 40 -15.22 -14.56 2.24
CA LYS A 40 -16.12 -14.20 3.34
C LYS A 40 -15.54 -13.15 4.27
N ARG A 41 -14.25 -12.85 4.17
CA ARG A 41 -13.57 -11.85 5.00
C ARG A 41 -13.45 -10.52 4.27
N LYS A 42 -13.48 -9.45 5.02
CA LYS A 42 -13.13 -8.12 4.50
C LYS A 42 -11.66 -8.10 4.08
N LEU A 43 -11.39 -7.51 2.93
CA LEU A 43 -10.02 -7.41 2.41
C LEU A 43 -9.43 -6.03 2.72
N ILE A 44 -8.43 -6.01 3.56
CA ILE A 44 -7.56 -4.87 3.78
C ILE A 44 -6.28 -5.11 3.00
N SER A 45 -5.92 -4.21 2.08
CA SER A 45 -4.67 -4.31 1.36
C SER A 45 -3.69 -3.24 1.78
N TYR A 46 -2.43 -3.62 1.96
CA TYR A 46 -1.33 -2.70 2.21
C TYR A 46 -0.38 -2.65 1.00
N ALA A 47 -0.27 -1.48 0.38
CA ALA A 47 0.71 -1.24 -0.66
C ALA A 47 1.93 -0.51 -0.08
N SER A 48 3.08 -1.18 -0.03
CA SER A 48 4.28 -0.58 0.53
C SER A 48 4.88 0.46 -0.41
N SER A 49 5.48 1.48 0.18
CA SER A 49 6.28 2.48 -0.53
C SER A 49 7.74 2.05 -0.63
N PHE A 50 8.53 2.83 -1.36
CA PHE A 50 9.96 2.65 -1.47
C PHE A 50 10.63 2.84 -0.10
N VAL A 51 11.26 1.78 0.39
CA VAL A 51 11.75 1.70 1.78
C VAL A 51 12.78 2.78 2.17
N HIS A 52 13.46 3.40 1.21
CA HIS A 52 14.36 4.51 1.50
C HIS A 52 13.65 5.80 1.95
N PHE A 53 12.39 5.96 1.58
CA PHE A 53 11.64 7.17 1.93
C PHE A 53 10.78 6.97 3.17
N ALA A 54 10.29 5.76 3.41
CA ALA A 54 9.33 5.54 4.48
C ALA A 54 9.45 4.15 5.10
N PRO A 55 9.32 4.05 6.44
CA PRO A 55 9.23 2.77 7.13
C PRO A 55 7.87 2.14 6.83
N ASN A 56 7.87 0.97 6.19
CA ASN A 56 6.61 0.25 5.96
C ASN A 56 6.30 -0.71 7.11
N PHE A 57 7.33 -1.35 7.67
CA PHE A 57 7.16 -2.45 8.62
C PHE A 57 6.30 -2.11 9.85
N PRO A 58 6.46 -0.96 10.55
CA PRO A 58 5.61 -0.64 11.70
C PRO A 58 4.11 -0.58 11.34
N ASN A 59 3.79 -0.06 10.17
CA ASN A 59 2.41 0.02 9.67
C ASN A 59 1.87 -1.37 9.31
N ILE A 60 2.69 -2.20 8.66
CA ILE A 60 2.35 -3.58 8.29
C ILE A 60 2.15 -4.44 9.55
N GLU A 61 3.04 -4.32 10.54
CA GLU A 61 2.93 -5.06 11.80
C GLU A 61 1.67 -4.68 12.57
N ALA A 62 1.35 -3.39 12.66
CA ALA A 62 0.12 -2.91 13.28
C ALA A 62 -1.13 -3.49 12.59
N LEU A 63 -1.18 -3.49 11.26
CA LEU A 63 -2.26 -4.10 10.50
C LEU A 63 -2.37 -5.61 10.73
N ALA A 64 -1.24 -6.33 10.71
CA ALA A 64 -1.21 -7.78 10.96
C ALA A 64 -1.77 -8.15 12.35
N LYS A 65 -1.44 -7.36 13.38
CA LYS A 65 -2.00 -7.51 14.73
C LYS A 65 -3.51 -7.24 14.74
N LEU A 66 -3.96 -6.18 14.07
CA LEU A 66 -5.38 -5.80 14.04
C LEU A 66 -6.25 -6.86 13.35
N VAL A 67 -5.87 -7.37 12.18
CA VAL A 67 -6.64 -8.42 11.47
C VAL A 67 -6.62 -9.77 12.17
N SER A 68 -5.66 -9.97 13.08
CA SER A 68 -5.52 -11.22 13.86
C SER A 68 -6.12 -11.13 15.26
N SER A 69 -6.77 -10.02 15.57
CA SER A 69 -7.47 -9.77 16.84
C SER A 69 -8.95 -9.50 16.58
N ASP A 70 -9.78 -9.59 17.63
CA ASP A 70 -11.22 -9.28 17.57
C ASP A 70 -11.49 -7.76 17.69
N SER A 71 -10.53 -6.91 17.32
CA SER A 71 -10.64 -5.45 17.49
C SER A 71 -11.23 -4.72 16.29
N LEU A 72 -11.38 -5.40 15.14
CA LEU A 72 -12.02 -4.85 13.95
C LEU A 72 -13.52 -5.13 13.94
N ALA A 73 -14.28 -4.22 13.31
CA ALA A 73 -15.74 -4.30 13.24
C ALA A 73 -16.23 -5.52 12.47
N GLU A 74 -15.42 -5.99 11.50
CA GLU A 74 -15.72 -7.15 10.67
C GLU A 74 -14.52 -8.10 10.59
N SER A 75 -14.80 -9.38 10.42
CA SER A 75 -13.77 -10.38 10.19
C SER A 75 -12.96 -10.05 8.94
N SER A 76 -11.67 -9.80 9.12
CA SER A 76 -10.82 -9.23 8.08
C SER A 76 -9.59 -10.09 7.80
N GLN A 77 -8.97 -9.85 6.66
CA GLN A 77 -7.69 -10.39 6.24
C GLN A 77 -6.84 -9.28 5.64
N LEU A 78 -5.52 -9.44 5.67
CA LEU A 78 -4.54 -8.48 5.16
C LEU A 78 -3.81 -9.07 3.97
N LEU A 79 -3.82 -8.36 2.85
CA LEU A 79 -2.94 -8.63 1.71
C LEU A 79 -1.86 -7.56 1.63
N ILE A 80 -0.60 -7.96 1.61
CA ILE A 80 0.55 -7.06 1.57
C ILE A 80 1.19 -7.14 0.20
N ARG A 81 1.22 -6.01 -0.51
CA ARG A 81 1.96 -5.85 -1.76
C ARG A 81 3.21 -5.02 -1.52
N LEU A 82 4.36 -5.67 -1.55
CA LEU A 82 5.65 -5.02 -1.37
C LEU A 82 6.05 -4.25 -2.63
N HIS A 83 6.72 -3.11 -2.47
CA HIS A 83 7.30 -2.37 -3.58
C HIS A 83 8.39 -3.22 -4.27
N PRO A 84 8.54 -3.16 -5.60
CA PRO A 84 9.52 -3.98 -6.34
C PRO A 84 10.95 -3.91 -5.78
N SER A 85 11.34 -2.78 -5.20
CA SER A 85 12.66 -2.63 -4.57
C SER A 85 12.94 -3.61 -3.44
N HIS A 86 11.91 -4.13 -2.75
CA HIS A 86 12.09 -5.10 -1.68
C HIS A 86 12.63 -6.44 -2.18
N PHE A 87 12.52 -6.73 -3.46
CA PHE A 87 13.02 -7.95 -4.09
C PHE A 87 14.45 -7.80 -4.63
N GLN A 88 15.07 -6.63 -4.45
CA GLN A 88 16.47 -6.40 -4.73
C GLN A 88 17.32 -6.82 -3.51
N ASP A 89 18.50 -7.40 -3.76
CA ASP A 89 19.41 -7.82 -2.70
C ASP A 89 20.19 -6.65 -2.08
N LYS A 90 20.25 -5.54 -2.77
CA LYS A 90 20.98 -4.35 -2.32
C LYS A 90 20.13 -3.09 -2.49
N PRO A 91 20.18 -2.20 -1.52
CA PRO A 91 20.85 -2.32 -0.21
C PRO A 91 20.13 -3.32 0.70
N LYS A 92 20.86 -3.90 1.66
CA LYS A 92 20.41 -4.94 2.61
C LYS A 92 19.07 -4.64 3.28
N ILE A 93 18.75 -3.37 3.52
CA ILE A 93 17.50 -2.95 4.16
C ILE A 93 16.24 -3.44 3.40
N PHE A 94 16.33 -3.63 2.08
CA PHE A 94 15.21 -4.17 1.29
C PHE A 94 14.95 -5.64 1.64
N ALA A 95 16.02 -6.44 1.67
CA ALA A 95 15.93 -7.84 2.03
C ALA A 95 15.50 -8.02 3.50
N ASP A 96 16.01 -7.17 4.40
CA ASP A 96 15.69 -7.23 5.83
C ASP A 96 14.20 -6.92 6.06
N GLU A 97 13.64 -5.85 5.47
CA GLU A 97 12.22 -5.53 5.62
C GLU A 97 11.34 -6.60 4.97
N ARG A 98 11.72 -7.09 3.78
CA ARG A 98 11.03 -8.22 3.13
C ARG A 98 10.98 -9.44 4.04
N ALA A 99 12.11 -9.84 4.62
CA ALA A 99 12.16 -11.00 5.51
C ALA A 99 11.23 -10.84 6.72
N GLN A 100 11.20 -9.65 7.34
CA GLN A 100 10.29 -9.36 8.46
C GLN A 100 8.82 -9.49 8.05
N VAL A 101 8.45 -9.04 6.86
CA VAL A 101 7.08 -9.13 6.35
C VAL A 101 6.67 -10.59 6.10
N PHE A 102 7.54 -11.40 5.50
CA PHE A 102 7.27 -12.83 5.30
C PHE A 102 7.17 -13.61 6.63
N GLU A 103 7.85 -13.18 7.69
CA GLU A 103 7.66 -13.77 9.02
C GLU A 103 6.27 -13.45 9.61
N LEU A 104 5.69 -12.28 9.31
CA LEU A 104 4.30 -11.98 9.70
C LEU A 104 3.30 -12.89 9.00
N GLU A 105 3.49 -13.18 7.70
CA GLU A 105 2.65 -14.13 6.96
C GLU A 105 2.67 -15.53 7.59
N LYS A 106 3.84 -16.00 8.01
CA LYS A 106 3.96 -17.30 8.71
C LYS A 106 3.30 -17.30 10.09
N LYS A 107 3.35 -16.15 10.77
CA LYS A 107 2.85 -16.02 12.15
C LYS A 107 1.33 -15.87 12.22
N TYR A 108 0.71 -15.24 11.24
CA TYR A 108 -0.68 -14.84 11.27
C TYR A 108 -1.44 -15.45 10.07
N PRO A 109 -2.44 -16.33 10.31
CA PRO A 109 -3.14 -17.04 9.23
C PRO A 109 -3.99 -16.13 8.31
N ASN A 110 -4.29 -14.91 8.77
CA ASN A 110 -5.09 -13.94 8.03
C ASN A 110 -4.22 -12.89 7.31
N VAL A 111 -2.91 -13.13 7.22
CA VAL A 111 -1.95 -12.24 6.57
C VAL A 111 -1.37 -12.97 5.36
N HIS A 112 -1.45 -12.32 4.21
CA HIS A 112 -0.99 -12.83 2.93
C HIS A 112 -0.04 -11.83 2.29
N VAL A 113 1.01 -12.33 1.62
CA VAL A 113 1.97 -11.50 0.90
C VAL A 113 1.91 -11.83 -0.58
N VAL A 114 1.76 -10.81 -1.42
CA VAL A 114 1.78 -10.99 -2.89
C VAL A 114 3.10 -11.62 -3.33
N GLN A 115 3.01 -12.74 -4.03
CA GLN A 115 4.18 -13.49 -4.50
C GLN A 115 4.54 -13.07 -5.94
N PRO A 116 5.71 -12.46 -6.18
CA PRO A 116 6.10 -12.00 -7.52
C PRO A 116 6.15 -13.12 -8.56
N VAL A 117 6.56 -14.34 -8.16
CA VAL A 117 6.62 -15.50 -9.05
C VAL A 117 5.23 -15.90 -9.55
N ALA A 118 4.20 -15.79 -8.71
CA ALA A 118 2.81 -16.06 -9.09
C ALA A 118 2.27 -15.05 -10.13
N LEU A 119 2.92 -13.89 -10.24
CA LEU A 119 2.61 -12.85 -11.23
C LEU A 119 3.41 -13.00 -12.53
N GLY A 120 4.12 -14.11 -12.72
CA GLY A 120 4.92 -14.36 -13.93
C GLY A 120 6.27 -13.66 -13.98
N GLY A 121 6.72 -13.06 -12.90
CA GLY A 121 8.00 -12.36 -12.81
C GLY A 121 9.18 -13.34 -12.86
N SER A 122 9.82 -13.51 -14.02
CA SER A 122 10.97 -14.40 -14.22
C SER A 122 12.22 -14.02 -13.40
N LEU A 123 12.27 -12.78 -12.92
CA LEU A 123 13.37 -12.24 -12.13
C LEU A 123 13.05 -12.14 -10.62
N GLY A 124 11.91 -12.70 -10.17
CA GLY A 124 11.51 -12.69 -8.78
C GLY A 124 11.01 -11.32 -8.27
N TYR A 125 10.62 -10.41 -9.17
CA TYR A 125 10.00 -9.12 -8.86
C TYR A 125 8.95 -8.75 -9.90
N TYR A 126 8.12 -7.75 -9.60
CA TYR A 126 7.05 -7.31 -10.49
C TYR A 126 7.58 -6.77 -11.82
N GLY A 127 7.02 -7.25 -12.92
CA GLY A 127 7.20 -6.67 -14.25
C GLY A 127 6.10 -5.65 -14.58
N GLY A 128 6.09 -5.16 -15.82
CA GLY A 128 5.00 -4.30 -16.32
C GLY A 128 3.67 -5.04 -16.51
N GLU A 129 3.71 -6.36 -16.43
CA GLU A 129 2.57 -7.28 -16.63
C GLU A 129 1.74 -7.49 -15.36
N ASP A 130 2.17 -6.90 -14.23
CA ASP A 130 1.46 -7.00 -12.94
C ASP A 130 0.35 -5.95 -12.75
N MET A 131 -0.01 -5.24 -13.81
CA MET A 131 -1.06 -4.21 -13.75
C MET A 131 -2.42 -4.79 -13.39
N ASP A 132 -2.74 -5.99 -13.87
CA ASP A 132 -4.01 -6.66 -13.59
C ASP A 132 -4.12 -7.00 -12.10
N GLU A 133 -3.03 -7.48 -11.50
CA GLU A 133 -2.95 -7.75 -10.06
C GLU A 133 -3.09 -6.46 -9.25
N LYS A 134 -2.30 -5.43 -9.57
CA LYS A 134 -2.31 -4.16 -8.84
C LYS A 134 -3.66 -3.46 -8.91
N SER A 135 -4.28 -3.42 -10.08
CA SER A 135 -5.60 -2.82 -10.29
C SER A 135 -6.68 -3.60 -9.54
N SER A 136 -6.63 -4.95 -9.60
CA SER A 136 -7.57 -5.82 -8.90
C SER A 136 -7.44 -5.69 -7.39
N MET A 137 -6.22 -5.57 -6.86
CA MET A 137 -5.99 -5.28 -5.44
C MET A 137 -6.76 -4.01 -5.01
N MET A 138 -6.58 -2.91 -5.74
CA MET A 138 -7.24 -1.65 -5.40
C MET A 138 -8.76 -1.73 -5.54
N ALA A 139 -9.24 -2.40 -6.58
CA ALA A 139 -10.68 -2.50 -6.88
C ALA A 139 -11.44 -3.44 -5.94
N TYR A 140 -10.81 -4.49 -5.44
CA TYR A 140 -11.47 -5.53 -4.64
C TYR A 140 -11.22 -5.40 -3.15
N SER A 141 -10.36 -4.49 -2.72
CA SER A 141 -10.16 -4.20 -1.30
C SER A 141 -11.35 -3.43 -0.73
N ASP A 142 -11.76 -3.77 0.49
CA ASP A 142 -12.68 -2.96 1.27
C ASP A 142 -11.98 -1.68 1.78
N VAL A 143 -10.66 -1.76 2.03
CA VAL A 143 -9.82 -0.62 2.40
C VAL A 143 -8.40 -0.82 1.88
N VAL A 144 -7.84 0.19 1.25
CA VAL A 144 -6.42 0.23 0.89
C VAL A 144 -5.66 1.10 1.88
N VAL A 145 -4.59 0.55 2.44
CA VAL A 145 -3.69 1.25 3.37
C VAL A 145 -2.33 1.38 2.71
N THR A 146 -1.73 2.54 2.77
CA THR A 146 -0.36 2.77 2.34
C THR A 146 0.24 3.90 3.16
N VAL A 147 1.54 4.09 3.12
CA VAL A 147 2.16 5.36 3.52
C VAL A 147 1.85 6.43 2.45
N TYR A 148 2.33 7.64 2.59
CA TYR A 148 2.19 8.63 1.52
C TYR A 148 2.83 8.14 0.22
N SER A 149 2.00 7.80 -0.76
CA SER A 149 2.38 7.17 -2.03
C SER A 149 1.42 7.57 -3.15
N THR A 150 1.86 7.46 -4.40
CA THR A 150 0.99 7.61 -5.59
C THR A 150 -0.14 6.58 -5.60
N MET A 151 0.01 5.47 -4.90
CA MET A 151 -1.05 4.47 -4.73
C MET A 151 -2.34 5.06 -4.14
N LEU A 152 -2.28 6.14 -3.35
CA LEU A 152 -3.48 6.85 -2.88
C LEU A 152 -4.28 7.45 -4.05
N VAL A 153 -3.58 8.01 -5.05
CA VAL A 153 -4.24 8.59 -6.23
C VAL A 153 -4.80 7.49 -7.14
N GLU A 154 -4.05 6.42 -7.33
CA GLU A 154 -4.47 5.27 -8.14
C GLU A 154 -5.69 4.56 -7.52
N THR A 155 -5.70 4.38 -6.20
CA THR A 155 -6.82 3.80 -5.45
C THR A 155 -8.10 4.66 -5.55
N ALA A 156 -7.96 5.98 -5.59
CA ALA A 156 -9.11 6.89 -5.74
C ALA A 156 -9.87 6.67 -7.05
N VAL A 157 -9.20 6.20 -8.12
CA VAL A 157 -9.87 5.86 -9.40
C VAL A 157 -10.86 4.71 -9.25
N HIS A 158 -10.63 3.83 -8.29
CA HIS A 158 -11.51 2.68 -8.00
C HIS A 158 -12.61 2.99 -6.97
N ASP A 159 -12.67 4.23 -6.45
CA ASP A 159 -13.58 4.64 -5.38
C ASP A 159 -13.44 3.78 -4.11
N THR A 160 -12.26 3.22 -3.89
CA THR A 160 -11.97 2.37 -2.74
C THR A 160 -11.53 3.23 -1.55
N PRO A 161 -12.09 3.02 -0.35
CA PRO A 161 -11.67 3.70 0.88
C PRO A 161 -10.16 3.56 1.12
N MET A 162 -9.51 4.64 1.58
CA MET A 162 -8.07 4.62 1.75
C MET A 162 -7.61 5.28 3.05
N ILE A 163 -6.49 4.76 3.59
CA ILE A 163 -5.84 5.27 4.79
C ILE A 163 -4.37 5.50 4.49
N ALA A 164 -3.87 6.70 4.75
CA ALA A 164 -2.45 6.96 4.83
C ALA A 164 -1.96 6.61 6.24
N ALA A 165 -1.31 5.47 6.39
CA ALA A 165 -0.73 5.03 7.65
C ALA A 165 0.64 5.67 7.85
N THR A 166 0.83 6.36 8.97
CA THR A 166 2.01 7.19 9.25
C THR A 166 2.62 6.85 10.62
N ILE A 167 2.60 5.57 10.99
CA ILE A 167 3.24 5.09 12.21
C ILE A 167 4.74 5.05 11.96
N ASP A 168 5.46 5.93 12.64
CA ASP A 168 6.92 6.02 12.55
C ASP A 168 7.62 4.99 13.45
N VAL A 169 8.88 4.72 13.15
CA VAL A 169 9.73 3.89 14.00
C VAL A 169 10.01 4.60 15.33
N PRO A 170 9.73 3.98 16.49
CA PRO A 170 10.08 4.56 17.79
C PRO A 170 11.58 4.89 17.88
N GLY A 171 11.91 6.11 18.30
CA GLY A 171 13.30 6.57 18.42
C GLY A 171 13.93 7.03 17.11
N GLY A 172 13.16 7.06 16.02
CA GLY A 172 13.61 7.46 14.69
C GLY A 172 14.23 6.31 13.90
N TRP A 173 14.36 6.55 12.62
CA TRP A 173 14.88 5.57 11.67
C TRP A 173 16.41 5.59 11.62
N ASN A 174 17.07 4.45 11.86
CA ASN A 174 18.54 4.28 11.81
C ASN A 174 19.13 4.37 10.39
N LYS A 175 18.85 5.47 9.69
CA LYS A 175 19.41 5.73 8.36
C LYS A 175 20.31 6.96 8.36
N PRO A 176 21.21 7.10 7.36
CA PRO A 176 21.90 8.36 7.15
C PRO A 176 20.87 9.50 7.09
N LYS A 177 21.13 10.61 7.81
CA LYS A 177 20.20 11.75 7.95
C LYS A 177 19.54 12.22 6.67
N LYS A 178 20.21 12.10 5.53
CA LYS A 178 19.68 12.49 4.21
C LYS A 178 18.50 11.63 3.72
N PHE A 179 18.21 10.49 4.38
CA PHE A 179 17.13 9.56 4.01
C PHE A 179 16.19 9.24 5.18
N SER A 180 16.37 9.90 6.32
CA SER A 180 15.58 9.66 7.53
C SER A 180 14.56 10.76 7.75
N LEU A 181 13.62 10.87 6.81
CA LEU A 181 12.47 11.75 7.01
C LEU A 181 11.41 11.00 7.83
N SER A 182 10.80 11.69 8.78
CA SER A 182 9.61 11.18 9.45
C SER A 182 8.44 11.11 8.45
N LEU A 183 7.51 10.19 8.67
CA LEU A 183 6.29 10.14 7.84
C LEU A 183 5.47 11.43 7.96
N LYS A 184 5.57 12.12 9.09
CA LYS A 184 4.98 13.45 9.27
C LYS A 184 5.57 14.47 8.30
N GLU A 185 6.91 14.54 8.19
CA GLU A 185 7.60 15.45 7.27
C GLU A 185 7.27 15.12 5.81
N ILE A 186 7.21 13.84 5.45
CA ILE A 186 6.78 13.39 4.13
C ILE A 186 5.34 13.83 3.85
N GLY A 187 4.45 13.74 4.83
CA GLY A 187 3.06 14.18 4.74
C GLY A 187 2.91 15.70 4.51
N ASP A 188 3.92 16.48 4.85
CA ASP A 188 3.92 17.94 4.64
C ASP A 188 4.44 18.35 3.24
N TRP A 189 4.86 17.40 2.42
CA TRP A 189 5.20 17.70 1.02
C TRP A 189 3.97 18.16 0.23
N PRO A 190 4.11 19.10 -0.71
CA PRO A 190 2.98 19.67 -1.45
C PRO A 190 2.07 18.65 -2.13
N THR A 191 2.65 17.54 -2.60
CA THR A 191 1.90 16.44 -3.24
C THR A 191 1.04 15.67 -2.25
N HIS A 192 1.53 15.47 -1.02
CA HIS A 192 0.83 14.69 0.02
C HIS A 192 -0.15 15.53 0.83
N GLN A 193 0.12 16.83 0.99
CA GLN A 193 -0.84 17.76 1.59
C GLN A 193 -2.17 17.78 0.84
N ARG A 194 -2.17 17.63 -0.48
CA ARG A 194 -3.38 17.59 -1.31
C ARG A 194 -4.32 16.45 -0.90
N PHE A 195 -3.79 15.30 -0.52
CA PHE A 195 -4.60 14.18 -0.01
C PHE A 195 -5.37 14.58 1.25
N ARG A 196 -4.71 15.27 2.19
CA ARG A 196 -5.33 15.74 3.43
C ARG A 196 -6.35 16.84 3.18
N TRP A 197 -6.04 17.80 2.32
CA TRP A 197 -6.95 18.91 1.97
C TRP A 197 -8.19 18.43 1.22
N ALA A 198 -8.03 17.49 0.31
CA ALA A 198 -9.13 16.89 -0.43
C ALA A 198 -10.03 16.00 0.45
N LYS A 199 -9.59 15.67 1.67
CA LYS A 199 -10.26 14.70 2.56
C LYS A 199 -10.57 13.38 1.84
N ALA A 200 -9.67 12.98 0.93
CA ALA A 200 -9.84 11.81 0.08
C ALA A 200 -9.75 10.48 0.83
N GLY A 201 -9.26 10.51 2.09
CA GLY A 201 -9.15 9.35 2.97
C GLY A 201 -8.75 9.78 4.37
N ARG A 202 -8.41 8.81 5.21
CA ARG A 202 -7.95 9.05 6.59
C ARG A 202 -6.44 9.02 6.67
N VAL A 203 -5.89 9.69 7.68
CA VAL A 203 -4.49 9.59 8.10
C VAL A 203 -4.48 8.99 9.51
N ALA A 204 -3.61 8.01 9.74
CA ALA A 204 -3.48 7.33 11.02
C ALA A 204 -2.00 7.30 11.43
N SER A 205 -1.67 7.92 12.57
CA SER A 205 -0.30 8.09 13.06
C SER A 205 0.06 7.16 14.22
N ASN A 206 -0.88 6.33 14.63
CA ASN A 206 -0.71 5.31 15.68
C ASN A 206 -1.72 4.18 15.48
N GLU A 207 -1.54 3.09 16.24
CA GLU A 207 -2.38 1.89 16.11
C GLU A 207 -3.85 2.15 16.47
N VAL A 208 -4.15 3.06 17.39
CA VAL A 208 -5.53 3.40 17.78
C VAL A 208 -6.23 4.12 16.64
N GLU A 209 -5.59 5.15 16.08
CA GLU A 209 -6.14 5.88 14.93
C GLU A 209 -6.31 4.97 13.71
N LEU A 210 -5.38 4.04 13.49
CA LEU A 210 -5.45 3.07 12.40
C LEU A 210 -6.65 2.13 12.57
N ARG A 211 -6.83 1.56 13.78
CA ARG A 211 -8.00 0.73 14.10
C ARG A 211 -9.31 1.49 13.91
N ASP A 212 -9.39 2.71 14.40
CA ASP A 212 -10.62 3.50 14.36
C ASP A 212 -10.97 3.92 12.92
N ALA A 213 -9.96 4.24 12.11
CA ALA A 213 -10.13 4.51 10.67
C ALA A 213 -10.59 3.26 9.91
N LEU A 214 -9.99 2.09 10.17
CA LEU A 214 -10.44 0.83 9.60
C LEU A 214 -11.89 0.52 9.97
N ASN A 215 -12.23 0.61 11.25
CA ASN A 215 -13.59 0.32 11.74
C ASN A 215 -14.65 1.27 11.18
N MET A 216 -14.28 2.48 10.79
CA MET A 216 -15.19 3.41 10.12
C MET A 216 -15.53 2.94 8.70
N TYR A 217 -14.58 2.34 7.98
CA TYR A 217 -14.77 1.88 6.60
C TYR A 217 -15.29 0.44 6.49
N LEU A 218 -15.10 -0.40 7.51
CA LEU A 218 -15.50 -1.81 7.51
C LEU A 218 -16.95 -2.05 7.98
N LYS A 219 -17.61 -1.02 8.50
CA LYS A 219 -19.01 -1.10 9.01
C LYS A 219 -20.05 -1.13 7.87
#